data_0d813c905b3f9aff844463ee9331c970
#
_entry.id   0d813c905b3f9aff844463ee9331c970
#
_cell.length_a   1.000
_cell.length_b   1.000
_cell.length_c   1.000
_cell.angle_alpha   90.00
_cell.angle_beta   90.00
_cell.angle_gamma   90.00
#
_symmetry.space_group_name_H-M   'P 1'
#
loop_
_entity.id
_entity.type
_entity.pdbx_description
1 polymer ?
#
loop_
_entity_poly.entity_id
_entity_poly.type
_entity_poly.pdbx_seq_one_letter_code
_entity_poly.pdbx_strand_id
1 'polypeptide(L)'
;KPSENWTQRQKIERGLIPNKKYTTCRLKKRVKSKYTGRQACIYVGGNKTYTLMYEDNCPSQYRCVYNPGSKEPNIDDVLDSLNSISK
;
A
#
# COMPACT_ATOMS: atom_id res chain seq x y z
N LYS A 1 -19.95 12.00 -26.48
CA LYS A 1 -18.71 11.56 -26.32
C LYS A 1 -18.57 10.44 -25.41
N PRO A 2 -18.58 9.33 -25.95
CA PRO A 2 -18.53 8.11 -25.15
C PRO A 2 -17.25 8.00 -24.33
N SER A 3 -16.20 8.61 -24.79
CA SER A 3 -14.92 8.46 -24.09
C SER A 3 -14.96 9.01 -22.68
N GLU A 4 -15.83 9.97 -22.42
CA GLU A 4 -15.91 10.57 -21.10
C GLU A 4 -16.58 9.65 -20.09
N ASN A 5 -17.33 8.68 -20.60
CA ASN A 5 -18.09 7.78 -19.74
C ASN A 5 -17.56 6.36 -19.77
N TRP A 6 -16.32 6.20 -20.19
CA TRP A 6 -15.73 4.87 -20.23
C TRP A 6 -15.63 4.30 -18.83
N THR A 7 -16.00 3.05 -18.70
CA THR A 7 -15.82 2.34 -17.45
C THR A 7 -14.34 2.06 -17.24
N GLN A 8 -14.00 1.72 -16.01
CA GLN A 8 -12.62 1.35 -15.69
C GLN A 8 -12.13 0.22 -16.59
N ARG A 9 -12.99 -0.75 -16.82
CA ARG A 9 -12.64 -1.90 -17.65
C ARG A 9 -12.34 -1.49 -19.08
N GLN A 10 -13.15 -0.60 -19.64
CA GLN A 10 -12.93 -0.16 -21.01
C GLN A 10 -11.63 0.59 -21.16
N LYS A 11 -11.27 1.36 -20.16
CA LYS A 11 -10.00 2.11 -20.21
C LYS A 11 -8.81 1.17 -20.18
N ILE A 12 -8.92 0.11 -19.41
CA ILE A 12 -7.85 -0.89 -19.34
C ILE A 12 -7.69 -1.58 -20.69
N GLU A 13 -8.79 -1.96 -21.29
CA GLU A 13 -8.76 -2.67 -22.57
C GLU A 13 -8.15 -1.82 -23.67
N ARG A 14 -8.29 -0.53 -23.55
CA ARG A 14 -7.75 0.39 -24.57
C ARG A 14 -6.37 0.88 -24.20
N GLY A 15 -5.79 0.38 -23.13
CA GLY A 15 -4.45 0.76 -22.73
C GLY A 15 -4.35 2.11 -22.08
N LEU A 16 -5.46 2.70 -21.70
CA LEU A 16 -5.46 4.00 -21.05
C LEU A 16 -5.10 3.94 -19.59
N ILE A 17 -5.35 2.79 -18.95
CA ILE A 17 -5.06 2.56 -17.54
C ILE A 17 -4.34 1.24 -17.41
N PRO A 18 -3.25 1.18 -16.62
CA PRO A 18 -2.58 -0.09 -16.41
C PRO A 18 -3.53 -1.13 -15.83
N ASN A 19 -3.37 -2.36 -16.29
CA ASN A 19 -4.18 -3.46 -15.81
C ASN A 19 -3.60 -3.98 -14.50
N LYS A 20 -4.10 -3.47 -13.39
CA LYS A 20 -3.61 -3.85 -12.07
C LYS A 20 -4.56 -4.83 -11.41
N LYS A 21 -3.97 -5.81 -10.74
CA LYS A 21 -4.73 -6.75 -9.93
C LYS A 21 -4.68 -6.34 -8.48
N TYR A 22 -5.72 -6.67 -7.74
CA TYR A 22 -5.81 -6.32 -6.34
C TYR A 22 -6.02 -7.57 -5.49
N THR A 23 -5.59 -7.50 -4.27
CA THR A 23 -5.77 -8.57 -3.31
C THR A 23 -6.08 -7.95 -1.96
N THR A 24 -6.51 -8.77 -1.01
CA THR A 24 -6.76 -8.27 0.34
C THR A 24 -5.48 -8.37 1.14
N CYS A 25 -5.02 -7.23 1.64
CA CYS A 25 -3.85 -7.18 2.51
C CYS A 25 -4.31 -7.04 3.95
N ARG A 26 -3.71 -7.83 4.83
CA ARG A 26 -4.03 -7.80 6.26
C ARG A 26 -2.89 -7.18 7.03
N LEU A 27 -3.24 -6.46 8.08
CA LEU A 27 -2.25 -5.81 8.91
C LEU A 27 -1.37 -6.87 9.58
N LYS A 28 -0.08 -6.80 9.31
CA LYS A 28 0.88 -7.72 9.88
C LYS A 28 1.60 -7.13 11.07
N LYS A 29 2.00 -5.85 10.97
CA LYS A 29 2.80 -5.24 12.03
C LYS A 29 2.64 -3.74 11.99
N ARG A 30 2.76 -3.11 13.15
CA ARG A 30 2.78 -1.65 13.27
C ARG A 30 4.14 -1.21 13.77
N VAL A 31 4.66 -0.16 13.15
CA VAL A 31 5.95 0.41 13.54
C VAL A 31 5.70 1.86 13.91
N LYS A 32 6.12 2.26 15.10
CA LYS A 32 5.90 3.61 15.59
C LYS A 32 7.22 4.27 15.96
N SER A 33 7.38 5.51 15.55
CA SER A 33 8.56 6.28 15.87
C SER A 33 8.40 6.91 17.27
N LYS A 34 9.41 6.75 18.08
CA LYS A 34 9.42 7.36 19.40
C LYS A 34 9.66 8.86 19.33
N TYR A 35 10.24 9.31 18.23
CA TYR A 35 10.63 10.71 18.11
C TYR A 35 9.53 11.57 17.51
N THR A 36 8.86 11.06 16.50
CA THR A 36 7.86 11.84 15.80
C THR A 36 6.45 11.49 16.22
N GLY A 37 6.25 10.35 16.85
CA GLY A 37 4.92 9.86 17.20
C GLY A 37 4.16 9.30 16.02
N ARG A 38 4.76 9.31 14.86
CA ARG A 38 4.12 8.78 13.67
C ARG A 38 4.26 7.27 13.60
N GLN A 39 3.37 6.65 12.86
CA GLN A 39 3.43 5.21 12.74
C GLN A 39 3.24 4.77 11.30
N ALA A 40 3.76 3.60 11.01
CA ALA A 40 3.60 2.94 9.73
C ALA A 40 3.03 1.57 9.97
N CYS A 41 2.21 1.11 9.03
CA CYS A 41 1.56 -0.19 9.16
C CYS A 41 1.99 -1.05 7.99
N ILE A 42 2.43 -2.26 8.28
CA ILE A 42 2.89 -3.20 7.28
C ILE A 42 1.80 -4.22 7.04
N TYR A 43 1.39 -4.36 5.79
CA TYR A 43 0.34 -5.30 5.41
C TYR A 43 0.92 -6.39 4.53
N VAL A 44 0.33 -7.57 4.60
CA VAL A 44 0.71 -8.69 3.76
C VAL A 44 -0.54 -9.25 3.09
N GLY A 45 -0.42 -9.50 1.81
CA GLY A 45 -1.52 -10.03 1.01
C GLY A 45 -1.14 -11.35 0.35
N GLY A 46 -1.92 -11.72 -0.65
CA GLY A 46 -1.71 -12.96 -1.35
C GLY A 46 -0.33 -13.05 -1.98
N ASN A 47 0.24 -14.24 -1.98
CA ASN A 47 1.56 -14.51 -2.53
C ASN A 47 2.64 -13.58 -1.98
N LYS A 48 2.53 -13.29 -0.68
CA LYS A 48 3.53 -12.46 0.00
C LYS A 48 3.65 -11.07 -0.62
N THR A 49 2.51 -10.49 -0.98
CA THR A 49 2.47 -9.11 -1.41
C THR A 49 2.53 -8.23 -0.17
N TYR A 50 3.53 -7.36 -0.09
CA TYR A 50 3.70 -6.49 1.07
C TYR A 50 3.42 -5.05 0.69
N THR A 51 2.74 -4.34 1.57
CA THR A 51 2.51 -2.92 1.39
C THR A 51 2.77 -2.19 2.68
N LEU A 52 3.07 -0.90 2.56
CA LEU A 52 3.41 -0.06 3.68
C LEU A 52 2.52 1.18 3.65
N MET A 53 1.93 1.50 4.79
CA MET A 53 1.03 2.64 4.90
C MET A 53 1.47 3.50 6.08
N TYR A 54 1.64 4.80 5.81
CA TYR A 54 2.02 5.75 6.86
C TYR A 54 0.78 6.46 7.34
N GLU A 55 0.11 5.89 8.36
CA GLU A 55 -1.10 6.48 8.90
C GLU A 55 -1.20 6.18 10.38
N ASP A 56 -1.81 7.10 11.11
CA ASP A 56 -2.00 6.90 12.54
C ASP A 56 -3.04 5.83 12.81
N ASN A 57 -3.98 5.67 11.88
CA ASN A 57 -5.11 4.77 12.06
C ASN A 57 -5.14 3.78 10.91
N CYS A 58 -4.59 2.62 11.12
CA CYS A 58 -4.50 1.62 10.07
C CYS A 58 -5.64 0.61 10.19
N PRO A 59 -6.38 0.37 9.12
CA PRO A 59 -7.39 -0.68 9.15
C PRO A 59 -6.74 -2.05 9.31
N SER A 60 -7.51 -3.00 9.83
CA SER A 60 -6.98 -4.35 10.01
C SER A 60 -6.73 -5.04 8.67
N GLN A 61 -7.42 -4.60 7.64
CA GLN A 61 -7.20 -5.11 6.28
C GLN A 61 -7.73 -4.09 5.29
N TYR A 62 -7.17 -4.15 4.08
CA TYR A 62 -7.66 -3.29 3.01
C TYR A 62 -7.26 -3.90 1.68
N ARG A 63 -7.86 -3.37 0.60
CA ARG A 63 -7.57 -3.86 -0.73
C ARG A 63 -6.32 -3.18 -1.25
N CYS A 64 -5.30 -3.95 -1.52
CA CYS A 64 -4.02 -3.46 -1.98
C CYS A 64 -3.72 -3.98 -3.37
N VAL A 65 -2.74 -3.36 -4.03
CA VAL A 65 -2.30 -3.81 -5.35
C VAL A 65 -1.52 -5.10 -5.19
N TYR A 66 -1.89 -6.10 -6.00
CA TYR A 66 -1.18 -7.37 -6.00
C TYR A 66 0.20 -7.19 -6.61
N ASN A 67 1.22 -7.52 -5.85
CA ASN A 67 2.61 -7.35 -6.29
C ASN A 67 3.47 -8.48 -5.72
N PRO A 68 3.50 -9.64 -6.40
CA PRO A 68 4.23 -10.80 -5.87
C PRO A 68 5.73 -10.57 -5.78
N GLY A 69 6.25 -9.55 -6.47
CA GLY A 69 7.67 -9.25 -6.40
C GLY A 69 8.06 -8.35 -5.25
N SER A 70 7.09 -7.90 -4.46
CA SER A 70 7.41 -7.03 -3.35
C SER A 70 8.09 -7.82 -2.23
N LYS A 71 8.83 -7.11 -1.39
CA LYS A 71 9.52 -7.70 -0.27
C LYS A 71 9.03 -7.11 1.03
N GLU A 72 9.17 -7.87 2.10
CA GLU A 72 8.78 -7.38 3.41
C GLU A 72 9.65 -6.19 3.79
N PRO A 73 9.05 -5.06 4.18
CA PRO A 73 9.82 -3.89 4.56
C PRO A 73 10.71 -4.16 5.76
N ASN A 74 11.89 -3.56 5.74
CA ASN A 74 12.82 -3.65 6.87
C ASN A 74 12.37 -2.67 7.94
N ILE A 75 12.25 -3.14 9.18
CA ILE A 75 11.76 -2.31 10.27
C ILE A 75 12.67 -1.11 10.49
N ASP A 76 13.97 -1.29 10.40
CA ASP A 76 14.92 -0.19 10.61
C ASP A 76 14.75 0.89 9.53
N ASP A 77 14.54 0.47 8.29
CA ASP A 77 14.30 1.43 7.22
C ASP A 77 13.00 2.18 7.42
N VAL A 78 11.97 1.50 7.90
CA VAL A 78 10.69 2.13 8.17
C VAL A 78 10.84 3.16 9.28
N LEU A 79 11.58 2.82 10.33
CA LEU A 79 11.83 3.75 11.43
C LEU A 79 12.59 4.97 10.95
N ASP A 80 13.60 4.78 10.10
CA ASP A 80 14.34 5.90 9.55
C ASP A 80 13.42 6.82 8.76
N SER A 81 12.54 6.26 7.96
CA SER A 81 11.59 7.05 7.20
C SER A 81 10.65 7.82 8.11
N LEU A 82 10.16 7.17 9.17
CA LEU A 82 9.27 7.83 10.13
C LEU A 82 9.96 8.96 10.84
N ASN A 83 11.24 8.77 11.20
CA ASN A 83 12.00 9.81 11.88
C ASN A 83 12.25 10.98 10.94
N SER A 84 12.37 10.74 9.65
CA SER A 84 12.61 11.79 8.67
C SER A 84 11.38 12.62 8.37
N ILE A 85 10.21 12.09 8.65
CA ILE A 85 8.94 12.77 8.35
C ILE A 85 8.64 13.88 9.34
N SER A 86 9.35 13.88 10.45
CA SER A 86 9.09 14.84 11.53
C SER A 86 9.23 16.27 11.03
N LYS A 87 8.25 16.98 10.98
CA LYS A 87 8.29 18.40 10.59
C LYS A 87 6.91 18.97 10.67
#